data_cfed188b7c5383f77d506f2a9da90a28
#
_entry.id   cfed188b7c5383f77d506f2a9da90a28
#
_cell.length_a   1.000
_cell.length_b   1.000
_cell.length_c   1.000
_cell.angle_alpha   90.00
_cell.angle_beta   90.00
_cell.angle_gamma   90.00
#
_symmetry.space_group_name_H-M   'P 1'
#
loop_
_entity.id
_entity.type
_entity.pdbx_description
1 polymer ?
#
loop_
_entity_poly.entity_id
_entity_poly.type
_entity_poly.pdbx_seq_one_letter_code
_entity_poly.pdbx_strand_id
1 'polypeptide(L)'
;MERPRHGTGRIHPVRALLISPDPQVREWMALAVRSAARRVNEEFETLEARDGVTGLALAWRDLPDVVVADEIASRAGAFAVAMDLKGADPPFPGSVIIILDRAQDEWLARWSGADAWFVKPVNPFELGDAVASFLEAGHKEAV
;
A
#
# COMPACT_ATOMS: atom_id res chain seq x y z
N MET A 1 -30.25 -12.10 2.40
CA MET A 1 -29.75 -11.80 1.06
C MET A 1 -28.52 -10.91 1.15
N GLU A 2 -27.51 -11.27 0.44
CA GLU A 2 -26.28 -10.52 0.44
C GLU A 2 -26.44 -9.21 -0.33
N ARG A 3 -25.97 -8.12 0.28
CA ARG A 3 -26.02 -6.82 -0.37
C ARG A 3 -24.95 -6.73 -1.46
N PRO A 4 -25.29 -6.27 -2.66
CA PRO A 4 -24.30 -6.14 -3.71
C PRO A 4 -23.19 -5.14 -3.32
N ARG A 5 -21.99 -5.43 -3.75
CA ARG A 5 -20.87 -4.53 -3.55
C ARG A 5 -20.92 -3.43 -4.59
N HIS A 6 -20.88 -2.21 -4.12
CA HIS A 6 -20.98 -1.07 -5.02
C HIS A 6 -19.70 -0.88 -5.81
N GLY A 7 -19.78 -1.11 -7.12
CA GLY A 7 -18.81 -0.65 -8.08
C GLY A 7 -17.51 -1.42 -8.22
N THR A 8 -17.18 -2.37 -7.37
CA THR A 8 -15.85 -2.98 -7.41
C THR A 8 -15.79 -4.45 -7.80
N GLY A 9 -16.84 -5.22 -7.57
CA GLY A 9 -16.79 -6.67 -7.78
C GLY A 9 -15.86 -7.40 -6.82
N ARG A 10 -15.38 -6.72 -5.78
CA ARG A 10 -14.45 -7.25 -4.81
C ARG A 10 -15.13 -8.23 -3.87
N ILE A 11 -14.50 -9.38 -3.64
CA ILE A 11 -15.06 -10.44 -2.78
C ILE A 11 -14.55 -10.39 -1.35
N HIS A 12 -13.62 -9.51 -1.05
CA HIS A 12 -13.08 -9.29 0.29
C HIS A 12 -12.93 -7.79 0.52
N PRO A 13 -12.81 -7.34 1.78
CA PRO A 13 -12.54 -5.92 2.04
C PRO A 13 -11.23 -5.49 1.38
N VAL A 14 -11.09 -4.19 1.20
CA VAL A 14 -9.78 -3.63 0.82
C VAL A 14 -8.78 -4.03 1.89
N ARG A 15 -7.67 -4.62 1.49
CA ARG A 15 -6.59 -4.99 2.39
C ARG A 15 -5.39 -4.10 2.12
N ALA A 16 -4.87 -3.51 3.18
CA ALA A 16 -3.65 -2.70 3.10
C ALA A 16 -2.61 -3.25 4.06
N LEU A 17 -1.41 -3.46 3.56
CA LEU A 17 -0.27 -3.83 4.39
C LEU A 17 0.53 -2.57 4.69
N LEU A 18 0.70 -2.28 5.98
CA LEU A 18 1.38 -1.08 6.46
C LEU A 18 2.69 -1.49 7.13
N ILE A 19 3.80 -1.05 6.58
CA ILE A 19 5.14 -1.45 7.05
C ILE A 19 5.86 -0.24 7.62
N SER A 20 6.07 -0.24 8.93
CA SER A 20 6.88 0.76 9.64
C SER A 20 7.16 0.25 11.04
N PRO A 21 8.35 0.52 11.59
CA PRO A 21 8.62 0.23 12.99
C PRO A 21 7.86 1.14 13.95
N ASP A 22 7.36 2.28 13.46
CA ASP A 22 6.67 3.28 14.26
C ASP A 22 5.15 3.07 14.20
N PRO A 23 4.51 2.71 15.34
CA PRO A 23 3.06 2.50 15.34
C PRO A 23 2.25 3.77 15.01
N GLN A 24 2.79 4.96 15.30
CA GLN A 24 2.11 6.20 14.94
C GLN A 24 2.08 6.40 13.43
N VAL A 25 3.17 6.04 12.76
CA VAL A 25 3.22 6.09 11.29
C VAL A 25 2.20 5.11 10.71
N ARG A 26 2.14 3.89 11.22
CA ARG A 26 1.14 2.92 10.77
C ARG A 26 -0.28 3.41 10.99
N GLU A 27 -0.51 4.14 12.08
CA GLU A 27 -1.84 4.68 12.37
C GLU A 27 -2.29 5.71 11.33
N TRP A 28 -1.43 6.67 10.98
CA TRP A 28 -1.86 7.64 9.97
C TRP A 28 -1.94 7.03 8.57
N MET A 29 -1.13 6.02 8.27
CA MET A 29 -1.29 5.25 7.04
C MET A 29 -2.68 4.59 6.99
N ALA A 30 -3.10 3.99 8.10
CA ALA A 30 -4.41 3.36 8.21
C ALA A 30 -5.55 4.38 8.00
N LEU A 31 -5.40 5.59 8.52
CA LEU A 31 -6.40 6.64 8.31
C LEU A 31 -6.53 7.00 6.83
N ALA A 32 -5.40 7.08 6.12
CA ALA A 32 -5.43 7.35 4.68
C ALA A 32 -6.12 6.23 3.91
N VAL A 33 -5.84 4.98 4.25
CA VAL A 33 -6.49 3.83 3.61
C VAL A 33 -7.98 3.81 3.89
N ARG A 34 -8.37 4.12 5.14
CA ARG A 34 -9.79 4.19 5.51
C ARG A 34 -10.52 5.21 4.64
N SER A 35 -9.93 6.39 4.49
CA SER A 35 -10.50 7.44 3.66
C SER A 35 -10.67 6.97 2.21
N ALA A 36 -9.65 6.30 1.67
CA ALA A 36 -9.70 5.79 0.30
C ALA A 36 -10.79 4.72 0.13
N ALA A 37 -10.91 3.81 1.10
CA ALA A 37 -11.92 2.75 1.04
C ALA A 37 -13.34 3.32 1.05
N ARG A 38 -13.55 4.37 1.84
CA ARG A 38 -14.85 5.06 1.86
C ARG A 38 -15.21 5.65 0.50
N ARG A 39 -14.22 6.22 -0.20
CA ARG A 39 -14.46 6.80 -1.52
C ARG A 39 -14.91 5.79 -2.54
N VAL A 40 -14.45 4.55 -2.41
CA VAL A 40 -14.82 3.48 -3.34
C VAL A 40 -15.91 2.57 -2.78
N ASN A 41 -16.55 2.97 -1.68
CA ASN A 41 -17.63 2.24 -1.03
C ASN A 41 -17.25 0.82 -0.62
N GLU A 42 -16.06 0.65 -0.09
CA GLU A 42 -15.57 -0.65 0.36
C GLU A 42 -15.25 -0.65 1.85
N GLU A 43 -15.43 -1.81 2.47
CA GLU A 43 -14.87 -2.06 3.79
C GLU A 43 -13.35 -2.21 3.65
N PHE A 44 -12.62 -2.06 4.75
CA PHE A 44 -11.18 -2.21 4.71
C PHE A 44 -10.67 -2.94 5.94
N GLU A 45 -9.52 -3.57 5.77
CA GLU A 45 -8.76 -4.13 6.88
C GLU A 45 -7.28 -3.85 6.66
N THR A 46 -6.54 -3.77 7.75
CA THR A 46 -5.10 -3.53 7.67
C THR A 46 -4.33 -4.73 8.20
N LEU A 47 -3.20 -4.98 7.56
CA LEU A 47 -2.17 -5.87 8.04
C LEU A 47 -0.99 -4.98 8.42
N GLU A 48 -0.30 -5.30 9.49
CA GLU A 48 0.80 -4.47 9.95
C GLU A 48 2.07 -5.28 10.08
N ALA A 49 3.18 -4.67 9.70
CA ALA A 49 4.50 -5.23 9.85
C ALA A 49 5.46 -4.17 10.38
N ARG A 50 6.38 -4.57 11.23
CA ARG A 50 7.38 -3.68 11.83
C ARG A 50 8.62 -3.55 10.96
N ASP A 51 8.84 -4.47 10.03
CA ASP A 51 10.00 -4.48 9.14
C ASP A 51 9.64 -5.08 7.79
N GLY A 52 10.55 -4.93 6.85
CA GLY A 52 10.32 -5.37 5.48
C GLY A 52 10.30 -6.88 5.32
N VAL A 53 11.06 -7.63 6.12
CA VAL A 53 11.07 -9.10 6.02
C VAL A 53 9.70 -9.66 6.37
N THR A 54 9.15 -9.20 7.50
CA THR A 54 7.79 -9.59 7.91
C THR A 54 6.77 -9.11 6.89
N GLY A 55 6.95 -7.88 6.41
CA GLY A 55 6.06 -7.29 5.41
C GLY A 55 6.01 -8.10 4.12
N LEU A 56 7.17 -8.52 3.61
CA LEU A 56 7.22 -9.34 2.40
C LEU A 56 6.49 -10.67 2.58
N ALA A 57 6.68 -11.32 3.73
CA ALA A 57 5.99 -12.58 4.00
C ALA A 57 4.47 -12.39 4.00
N LEU A 58 3.99 -11.31 4.63
CA LEU A 58 2.56 -11.00 4.64
C LEU A 58 2.03 -10.64 3.26
N ALA A 59 2.80 -9.88 2.48
CA ALA A 59 2.39 -9.48 1.14
C ALA A 59 2.14 -10.70 0.23
N TRP A 60 3.06 -11.64 0.23
CA TRP A 60 2.92 -12.83 -0.61
C TRP A 60 1.89 -13.82 -0.08
N ARG A 61 1.70 -13.87 1.24
CA ARG A 61 0.69 -14.76 1.83
C ARG A 61 -0.73 -14.27 1.59
N ASP A 62 -0.96 -13.00 1.83
CA ASP A 62 -2.32 -12.44 1.87
C ASP A 62 -2.69 -11.62 0.64
N LEU A 63 -1.73 -11.29 -0.21
CA LEU A 63 -1.93 -10.52 -1.44
C LEU A 63 -2.78 -9.26 -1.23
N PRO A 64 -2.34 -8.34 -0.36
CA PRO A 64 -3.11 -7.12 -0.13
C PRO A 64 -3.24 -6.27 -1.40
N ASP A 65 -4.26 -5.43 -1.43
CA ASP A 65 -4.51 -4.53 -2.56
C ASP A 65 -3.45 -3.43 -2.65
N VAL A 66 -2.94 -3.00 -1.50
CA VAL A 66 -1.93 -1.95 -1.44
C VAL A 66 -0.94 -2.23 -0.31
N VAL A 67 0.32 -1.92 -0.57
CA VAL A 67 1.40 -1.96 0.42
C VAL A 67 1.91 -0.54 0.59
N VAL A 68 1.94 -0.04 1.82
CA VAL A 68 2.52 1.26 2.14
C VAL A 68 3.72 1.01 3.03
N ALA A 69 4.91 1.31 2.53
CA ALA A 69 6.17 0.99 3.22
C ALA A 69 6.93 2.25 3.58
N ASP A 70 7.27 2.39 4.86
CA ASP A 70 8.06 3.48 5.38
C ASP A 70 9.54 3.24 5.07
N GLU A 71 10.22 4.26 4.53
CA GLU A 71 11.63 4.17 4.16
C GLU A 71 12.52 3.71 5.32
N ILE A 72 12.19 4.10 6.54
CA ILE A 72 13.00 3.77 7.71
C ILE A 72 12.73 2.37 8.25
N ALA A 73 11.89 1.57 7.60
CA ALA A 73 11.62 0.22 8.04
C ALA A 73 12.93 -0.58 8.11
N SER A 74 13.25 -1.11 9.29
CA SER A 74 14.46 -1.90 9.49
C SER A 74 14.31 -3.28 8.85
N ARG A 75 15.44 -4.00 8.66
CA ARG A 75 15.45 -5.34 8.09
C ARG A 75 14.68 -5.40 6.77
N ALA A 76 15.36 -5.09 5.71
CA ALA A 76 14.83 -4.88 4.36
C ALA A 76 14.01 -3.58 4.33
N GLY A 77 14.61 -2.53 3.84
CA GLY A 77 13.98 -1.22 3.70
C GLY A 77 12.90 -1.20 2.63
N ALA A 78 12.17 -0.10 2.56
CA ALA A 78 11.05 0.05 1.64
C ALA A 78 11.44 -0.18 0.17
N PHE A 79 12.64 0.23 -0.23
CA PHE A 79 13.11 0.05 -1.61
C PHE A 79 13.29 -1.44 -1.93
N ALA A 80 13.84 -2.21 -0.99
CA ALA A 80 14.02 -3.64 -1.17
C ALA A 80 12.67 -4.35 -1.24
N VAL A 81 11.71 -3.93 -0.43
CA VAL A 81 10.35 -4.47 -0.47
C VAL A 81 9.73 -4.22 -1.86
N ALA A 82 9.81 -2.98 -2.35
CA ALA A 82 9.26 -2.65 -3.66
C ALA A 82 9.94 -3.44 -4.77
N MET A 83 11.26 -3.55 -4.74
CA MET A 83 12.00 -4.33 -5.74
C MET A 83 11.61 -5.79 -5.75
N ASP A 84 11.47 -6.39 -4.58
CA ASP A 84 11.08 -7.79 -4.46
C ASP A 84 9.67 -8.01 -5.05
N LEU A 85 8.74 -7.17 -4.65
CA LEU A 85 7.34 -7.32 -5.07
C LEU A 85 7.15 -7.02 -6.55
N LYS A 86 7.67 -5.89 -7.01
CA LYS A 86 7.45 -5.46 -8.41
C LYS A 86 8.37 -6.14 -9.40
N GLY A 87 9.50 -6.65 -8.94
CA GLY A 87 10.44 -7.37 -9.79
C GLY A 87 10.20 -8.87 -9.91
N ALA A 88 9.24 -9.40 -9.19
CA ALA A 88 8.90 -10.83 -9.27
C ALA A 88 8.25 -11.17 -10.62
N ASP A 89 8.24 -12.43 -10.97
CA ASP A 89 7.61 -12.92 -12.19
C ASP A 89 6.66 -14.08 -11.86
N PRO A 90 5.34 -13.88 -11.91
CA PRO A 90 4.67 -12.63 -12.21
C PRO A 90 4.83 -11.60 -11.06
N PRO A 91 4.74 -10.31 -11.37
CA PRO A 91 4.89 -9.31 -10.33
C PRO A 91 3.73 -9.32 -9.34
N PHE A 92 4.00 -8.81 -8.14
CA PHE A 92 2.97 -8.62 -7.13
C PHE A 92 1.81 -7.81 -7.72
N PRO A 93 0.56 -8.30 -7.60
CA PRO A 93 -0.57 -7.65 -8.28
C PRO A 93 -1.06 -6.36 -7.63
N GLY A 94 -0.78 -6.14 -6.36
CA GLY A 94 -1.20 -4.93 -5.67
C GLY A 94 -0.30 -3.74 -5.96
N SER A 95 -0.67 -2.58 -5.45
CA SER A 95 0.13 -1.37 -5.59
C SER A 95 1.11 -1.23 -4.43
N VAL A 96 2.28 -0.68 -4.70
CA VAL A 96 3.32 -0.45 -3.68
C VAL A 96 3.61 1.04 -3.61
N ILE A 97 3.43 1.61 -2.42
CA ILE A 97 3.66 3.03 -2.14
C ILE A 97 4.78 3.14 -1.11
N ILE A 98 5.76 4.00 -1.37
CA ILE A 98 6.86 4.24 -0.43
C ILE A 98 6.70 5.61 0.22
N ILE A 99 6.92 5.66 1.53
CA ILE A 99 6.97 6.92 2.28
C ILE A 99 8.44 7.24 2.52
N LEU A 100 8.90 8.32 1.90
CA LEU A 100 10.31 8.72 1.93
C LEU A 100 10.59 9.66 3.08
N ASP A 101 11.77 9.52 3.69
CA ASP A 101 12.24 10.48 4.69
C ASP A 101 12.75 11.75 4.04
N ARG A 102 13.31 11.67 2.82
CA ARG A 102 13.95 12.78 2.15
C ARG A 102 13.65 12.80 0.66
N ALA A 103 13.48 13.99 0.11
CA ALA A 103 13.25 14.16 -1.32
C ALA A 103 14.42 13.63 -2.17
N GLN A 104 15.65 13.65 -1.64
CA GLN A 104 16.82 13.13 -2.33
C GLN A 104 16.69 11.66 -2.71
N ASP A 105 15.83 10.92 -2.02
CA ASP A 105 15.68 9.48 -2.25
C ASP A 105 14.62 9.12 -3.29
N GLU A 106 14.00 10.12 -3.92
CA GLU A 106 12.96 9.87 -4.93
C GLU A 106 13.47 9.01 -6.09
N TRP A 107 14.71 9.16 -6.48
CA TRP A 107 15.27 8.34 -7.55
C TRP A 107 15.34 6.87 -7.18
N LEU A 108 15.57 6.57 -5.89
CA LEU A 108 15.56 5.19 -5.39
C LEU A 108 14.14 4.62 -5.44
N ALA A 109 13.13 5.41 -5.09
CA ALA A 109 11.73 4.98 -5.15
C ALA A 109 11.36 4.63 -6.59
N ARG A 110 11.73 5.49 -7.53
CA ARG A 110 11.46 5.24 -8.96
C ARG A 110 12.18 4.00 -9.44
N TRP A 111 13.45 3.86 -9.10
CA TRP A 111 14.26 2.72 -9.49
C TRP A 111 13.74 1.40 -8.92
N SER A 112 13.17 1.43 -7.73
CA SER A 112 12.66 0.22 -7.07
C SER A 112 11.42 -0.36 -7.73
N GLY A 113 10.77 0.40 -8.61
CA GLY A 113 9.53 -0.03 -9.25
C GLY A 113 8.28 0.30 -8.47
N ALA A 114 8.39 1.06 -7.37
CA ALA A 114 7.22 1.49 -6.61
C ALA A 114 6.22 2.22 -7.49
N ASP A 115 4.94 2.05 -7.21
CA ASP A 115 3.86 2.67 -8.00
C ASP A 115 3.69 4.15 -7.68
N ALA A 116 4.01 4.54 -6.43
CA ALA A 116 3.96 5.93 -5.99
C ALA A 116 4.87 6.13 -4.78
N TRP A 117 5.19 7.37 -4.48
CA TRP A 117 5.96 7.72 -3.28
C TRP A 117 5.59 9.11 -2.82
N PHE A 118 5.75 9.34 -1.51
CA PHE A 118 5.47 10.61 -0.86
C PHE A 118 6.59 10.92 0.11
N VAL A 119 7.00 12.19 0.17
CA VAL A 119 8.06 12.65 1.06
C VAL A 119 7.46 13.19 2.36
N LYS A 120 7.99 12.79 3.49
CA LYS A 120 7.53 13.29 4.80
C LYS A 120 7.81 14.80 4.93
N PRO A 121 6.92 15.58 5.57
CA PRO A 121 5.66 15.14 6.19
C PRO A 121 4.58 14.89 5.13
N VAL A 122 3.90 13.77 5.24
CA VAL A 122 2.91 13.35 4.24
C VAL A 122 1.54 13.90 4.60
N ASN A 123 0.88 14.46 3.61
CA ASN A 123 -0.52 14.85 3.75
C ASN A 123 -1.38 13.59 3.59
N PRO A 124 -2.13 13.20 4.64
CA PRO A 124 -2.95 11.99 4.57
C PRO A 124 -3.98 12.01 3.44
N PHE A 125 -4.46 13.20 3.05
CA PHE A 125 -5.41 13.31 1.95
C PHE A 125 -4.76 12.97 0.61
N GLU A 126 -3.51 13.38 0.40
CA GLU A 126 -2.77 13.05 -0.82
C GLU A 126 -2.50 11.56 -0.90
N LEU A 127 -2.10 10.95 0.21
CA LEU A 127 -1.90 9.51 0.27
C LEU A 127 -3.22 8.78 0.02
N GLY A 128 -4.30 9.25 0.64
CA GLY A 128 -5.63 8.70 0.43
C GLY A 128 -6.08 8.78 -1.03
N ASP A 129 -5.80 9.92 -1.70
CA ASP A 129 -6.12 10.08 -3.12
C ASP A 129 -5.39 9.04 -3.98
N ALA A 130 -4.11 8.83 -3.70
CA ALA A 130 -3.33 7.84 -4.45
C ALA A 130 -3.87 6.42 -4.23
N VAL A 131 -4.16 6.06 -2.99
CA VAL A 131 -4.72 4.74 -2.68
C VAL A 131 -6.05 4.55 -3.39
N ALA A 132 -6.95 5.54 -3.31
CA ALA A 132 -8.25 5.46 -3.99
C ALA A 132 -8.08 5.27 -5.49
N SER A 133 -7.15 5.99 -6.09
CA SER A 133 -6.87 5.87 -7.52
C SER A 133 -6.42 4.47 -7.90
N PHE A 134 -5.54 3.85 -7.11
CA PHE A 134 -5.11 2.48 -7.35
C PHE A 134 -6.23 1.48 -7.17
N LEU A 135 -7.08 1.66 -6.17
CA LEU A 135 -8.22 0.79 -5.95
C LEU A 135 -9.21 0.84 -7.13
N GLU A 136 -9.46 2.02 -7.66
CA GLU A 136 -10.33 2.19 -8.80
C GLU A 136 -9.73 1.56 -10.06
N ALA A 137 -8.43 1.73 -10.29
CA ALA A 137 -7.74 1.13 -11.43
C ALA A 137 -7.77 -0.40 -11.34
N GLY A 138 -7.53 -0.95 -10.16
CA GLY A 138 -7.60 -2.40 -9.94
C GLY A 138 -8.98 -2.94 -10.22
N HIS A 139 -10.03 -2.21 -9.83
CA HIS A 139 -11.40 -2.60 -10.13
C HIS A 139 -11.66 -2.63 -11.64
N LYS A 140 -11.22 -1.60 -12.36
CA LYS A 140 -11.40 -1.54 -13.81
C LYS A 140 -10.71 -2.69 -14.52
N GLU A 141 -9.53 -3.08 -14.05
CA GLU A 141 -8.79 -4.21 -14.62
C GLU A 141 -9.46 -5.55 -14.29
N ALA A 142 -10.09 -5.65 -13.14
CA ALA A 142 -10.75 -6.87 -12.70
C ALA A 142 -12.06 -7.13 -13.45
N VAL A 143 -12.66 -6.12 -14.01
CA VAL A 143 -13.90 -6.21 -14.80
C VAL A 143 -13.56 -6.39 -16.26
#